data_f5a4be24af7a192c6b3c761fecd46c22
#
_entry.id   f5a4be24af7a192c6b3c761fecd46c22
#
_cell.length_a   1.000
_cell.length_b   1.000
_cell.length_c   1.000
_cell.angle_alpha   90.00
_cell.angle_beta   90.00
_cell.angle_gamma   90.00
#
_symmetry.space_group_name_H-M   'P 1'
#
loop_
_entity.id
_entity.type
_entity.pdbx_description
1 polymer ?
#
loop_
_entity_poly.entity_id
_entity_poly.type
_entity_poly.pdbx_seq_one_letter_code
_entity_poly.pdbx_strand_id
1 'polypeptide(L)'
;MAGEKSVVLREFCAENLERVPSALDAGAGRIELCDNLAVGGMTPSLGVIEAAVDLCHARGARVMCMIRPRGGGFEYSPAEADIMARDLSCAAEAGVDGAVFGCLRDGGLDRPLMGRLVEQAYAAGLEVTMHMAFDELDAVAQRVAIEELVALGVERVLTHGGSAGVPIEKTLPHLKEIVSWANGRLTVLPGGGVTRKNAELVAGELGVSEVHGTRVVPLA
;
A
#
# COMPACT_ATOMS: atom_id res chain seq x y z
N MET A 1 26.23 17.33 -15.71
CA MET A 1 25.93 15.90 -15.86
C MET A 1 24.40 15.76 -15.66
N ALA A 2 23.67 15.36 -16.71
CA ALA A 2 22.25 15.08 -16.58
C ALA A 2 22.12 13.83 -15.71
N GLY A 3 21.56 13.99 -14.50
CA GLY A 3 21.29 12.87 -13.63
C GLY A 3 20.35 11.90 -14.35
N GLU A 4 20.68 10.61 -14.36
CA GLU A 4 19.75 9.57 -14.75
C GLU A 4 18.46 9.77 -13.95
N LYS A 5 17.34 10.05 -14.64
CA LYS A 5 16.03 10.06 -14.00
C LYS A 5 15.80 8.64 -13.50
N SER A 6 15.81 8.46 -12.18
CA SER A 6 15.41 7.19 -11.59
C SER A 6 14.02 6.85 -12.12
N VAL A 7 13.86 5.64 -12.65
CA VAL A 7 12.57 5.17 -13.16
C VAL A 7 11.63 5.07 -11.96
N VAL A 8 10.50 5.77 -12.01
CA VAL A 8 9.48 5.73 -10.95
C VAL A 8 8.83 4.35 -10.95
N LEU A 9 8.91 3.63 -9.83
CA LEU A 9 8.24 2.36 -9.66
C LEU A 9 6.72 2.58 -9.63
N ARG A 10 6.02 1.83 -10.48
CA ARG A 10 4.56 1.88 -10.57
C ARG A 10 3.96 0.65 -9.92
N GLU A 11 3.29 0.86 -8.79
CA GLU A 11 2.51 -0.18 -8.12
C GLU A 11 1.08 -0.14 -8.64
N PHE A 12 0.68 -1.22 -9.29
CA PHE A 12 -0.68 -1.36 -9.81
C PHE A 12 -1.58 -2.06 -8.79
N CYS A 13 -2.68 -1.39 -8.41
CA CYS A 13 -3.71 -1.96 -7.55
C CYS A 13 -4.65 -2.83 -8.41
N ALA A 14 -4.63 -4.13 -8.16
CA ALA A 14 -5.39 -5.13 -8.90
C ALA A 14 -6.48 -5.75 -8.03
N GLU A 15 -7.68 -5.92 -8.61
CA GLU A 15 -8.70 -6.81 -8.09
C GLU A 15 -8.55 -8.16 -8.77
N ASN A 16 -8.25 -9.20 -8.01
CA ASN A 16 -7.97 -10.53 -8.55
C ASN A 16 -6.86 -10.51 -9.63
N LEU A 17 -6.93 -11.42 -10.59
CA LEU A 17 -5.91 -11.62 -11.63
C LEU A 17 -6.25 -10.98 -12.98
N GLU A 18 -7.49 -10.54 -13.20
CA GLU A 18 -8.00 -10.19 -14.54
C GLU A 18 -7.08 -9.19 -15.26
N ARG A 19 -6.59 -8.17 -14.55
CA ARG A 19 -5.80 -7.09 -15.16
C ARG A 19 -4.30 -7.20 -14.88
N VAL A 20 -3.86 -8.16 -14.05
CA VAL A 20 -2.45 -8.31 -13.67
C VAL A 20 -1.55 -8.55 -14.87
N PRO A 21 -1.85 -9.50 -15.82
CA PRO A 21 -0.98 -9.69 -16.98
C PRO A 21 -0.79 -8.41 -17.80
N SER A 22 -1.88 -7.70 -18.09
CA SER A 22 -1.83 -6.44 -18.86
C SER A 22 -1.09 -5.32 -18.13
N ALA A 23 -1.20 -5.27 -16.80
CA ALA A 23 -0.48 -4.28 -15.98
C ALA A 23 1.03 -4.53 -16.00
N LEU A 24 1.45 -5.78 -15.90
CA LEU A 24 2.85 -6.18 -15.98
C LEU A 24 3.43 -5.88 -17.37
N ASP A 25 2.72 -6.24 -18.44
CA ASP A 25 3.10 -5.95 -19.83
C ASP A 25 3.20 -4.43 -20.08
N ALA A 26 2.42 -3.63 -19.35
CA ALA A 26 2.44 -2.17 -19.39
C ALA A 26 3.48 -1.52 -18.45
N GLY A 27 4.31 -2.32 -17.76
CA GLY A 27 5.44 -1.85 -16.96
C GLY A 27 5.14 -1.63 -15.48
N ALA A 28 4.11 -2.26 -14.91
CA ALA A 28 3.97 -2.33 -13.45
C ALA A 28 5.11 -3.18 -12.85
N GLY A 29 5.88 -2.59 -11.93
CA GLY A 29 6.97 -3.29 -11.25
C GLY A 29 6.54 -3.96 -9.94
N ARG A 30 5.35 -3.60 -9.43
CA ARG A 30 4.76 -4.15 -8.21
C ARG A 30 3.24 -4.19 -8.34
N ILE A 31 2.62 -5.22 -7.80
CA ILE A 31 1.17 -5.40 -7.76
C ILE A 31 0.73 -5.36 -6.30
N GLU A 32 -0.18 -4.44 -5.96
CA GLU A 32 -0.99 -4.59 -4.76
C GLU A 32 -2.18 -5.46 -5.11
N LEU A 33 -2.23 -6.66 -4.56
CA LEU A 33 -3.26 -7.64 -4.85
C LEU A 33 -4.38 -7.56 -3.83
N CYS A 34 -5.58 -7.24 -4.31
CA CYS A 34 -6.79 -7.11 -3.51
C CYS A 34 -7.90 -8.01 -4.06
N ASP A 35 -8.92 -8.21 -3.24
CA ASP A 35 -10.27 -8.54 -3.65
C ASP A 35 -11.21 -7.36 -3.35
N ASN A 36 -12.35 -7.27 -4.01
CA ASN A 36 -13.45 -6.34 -3.76
C ASN A 36 -13.01 -4.86 -3.58
N LEU A 37 -12.43 -4.28 -4.63
CA LEU A 37 -12.03 -2.87 -4.64
C LEU A 37 -13.21 -1.90 -4.46
N ALA A 38 -14.46 -2.36 -4.68
CA ALA A 38 -15.64 -1.54 -4.44
C ALA A 38 -15.82 -1.13 -2.97
N VAL A 39 -15.23 -1.88 -2.04
CA VAL A 39 -15.22 -1.55 -0.59
C VAL A 39 -13.82 -1.11 -0.11
N GLY A 40 -12.93 -0.81 -1.04
CA GLY A 40 -11.56 -0.33 -0.76
C GLY A 40 -10.51 -1.43 -0.62
N GLY A 41 -10.78 -2.63 -1.16
CA GLY A 41 -9.89 -3.78 -1.11
C GLY A 41 -10.06 -4.63 0.15
N MET A 42 -10.01 -5.94 -0.04
CA MET A 42 -10.05 -6.97 1.01
C MET A 42 -8.97 -8.01 0.74
N THR A 43 -8.74 -8.92 1.69
CA THR A 43 -7.84 -10.06 1.50
C THR A 43 -8.34 -10.94 0.35
N PRO A 44 -7.51 -11.23 -0.67
CA PRO A 44 -7.86 -12.16 -1.74
C PRO A 44 -7.93 -13.62 -1.25
N SER A 45 -8.60 -14.48 -2.01
CA SER A 45 -8.54 -15.91 -1.72
C SER A 45 -7.13 -16.48 -1.91
N LEU A 46 -6.77 -17.52 -1.16
CA LEU A 46 -5.45 -18.15 -1.24
C LEU A 46 -5.07 -18.56 -2.68
N GLY A 47 -6.03 -19.15 -3.43
CA GLY A 47 -5.75 -19.53 -4.82
C GLY A 47 -5.48 -18.34 -5.75
N VAL A 48 -6.06 -17.16 -5.49
CA VAL A 48 -5.72 -15.93 -6.22
C VAL A 48 -4.33 -15.44 -5.84
N ILE A 49 -3.96 -15.53 -4.56
CA ILE A 49 -2.62 -15.13 -4.08
C ILE A 49 -1.54 -15.99 -4.74
N GLU A 50 -1.67 -17.33 -4.67
CA GLU A 50 -0.72 -18.27 -5.27
C GLU A 50 -0.54 -18.04 -6.78
N ALA A 51 -1.63 -17.90 -7.50
CA ALA A 51 -1.60 -17.65 -8.94
C ALA A 51 -0.97 -16.27 -9.29
N ALA A 52 -1.20 -15.25 -8.45
CA ALA A 52 -0.59 -13.92 -8.63
C ALA A 52 0.92 -13.95 -8.39
N VAL A 53 1.38 -14.66 -7.35
CA VAL A 53 2.79 -14.83 -7.02
C VAL A 53 3.52 -15.49 -8.19
N ASP A 54 3.03 -16.64 -8.68
CA ASP A 54 3.61 -17.33 -9.82
C ASP A 54 3.72 -16.43 -11.06
N LEU A 55 2.63 -15.73 -11.36
CA LEU A 55 2.54 -14.85 -12.52
C LEU A 55 3.49 -13.65 -12.44
N CYS A 56 3.54 -12.99 -11.29
CA CYS A 56 4.34 -11.78 -11.07
C CYS A 56 5.83 -12.11 -10.99
N HIS A 57 6.19 -13.14 -10.22
CA HIS A 57 7.59 -13.54 -10.06
C HIS A 57 8.19 -14.03 -11.39
N ALA A 58 7.41 -14.74 -12.22
CA ALA A 58 7.85 -15.12 -13.57
C ALA A 58 8.19 -13.92 -14.48
N ARG A 59 7.71 -12.72 -14.12
CA ARG A 59 7.97 -11.46 -14.83
C ARG A 59 8.86 -10.47 -14.07
N GLY A 60 9.44 -10.90 -12.94
CA GLY A 60 10.31 -10.06 -12.11
C GLY A 60 9.58 -8.94 -11.36
N ALA A 61 8.26 -9.02 -11.20
CA ALA A 61 7.46 -8.09 -10.42
C ALA A 61 7.16 -8.64 -9.02
N ARG A 62 6.89 -7.74 -8.08
CA ARG A 62 6.61 -8.07 -6.68
C ARG A 62 5.11 -8.04 -6.39
N VAL A 63 4.69 -8.82 -5.38
CA VAL A 63 3.29 -8.92 -4.92
C VAL A 63 3.17 -8.43 -3.49
N MET A 64 2.40 -7.38 -3.28
CA MET A 64 1.97 -6.89 -1.98
C MET A 64 0.53 -7.33 -1.75
N CYS A 65 0.28 -8.18 -0.76
CA CYS A 65 -1.04 -8.74 -0.50
C CYS A 65 -1.83 -7.91 0.50
N MET A 66 -3.05 -7.52 0.13
CA MET A 66 -3.98 -6.88 1.06
C MET A 66 -4.38 -7.85 2.18
N ILE A 67 -4.22 -7.42 3.42
CA ILE A 67 -4.67 -8.14 4.62
C ILE A 67 -5.74 -7.31 5.32
N ARG A 68 -6.97 -7.50 4.88
CA ARG A 68 -8.13 -6.76 5.38
C ARG A 68 -9.37 -7.66 5.34
N PRO A 69 -9.93 -8.03 6.51
CA PRO A 69 -10.95 -9.09 6.59
C PRO A 69 -12.33 -8.65 6.09
N ARG A 70 -12.59 -7.35 6.00
CA ARG A 70 -13.86 -6.77 5.57
C ARG A 70 -13.73 -5.33 5.08
N GLY A 71 -14.71 -4.85 4.38
CA GLY A 71 -14.91 -3.42 4.10
C GLY A 71 -15.34 -2.63 5.35
N GLY A 72 -15.58 -1.33 5.18
CA GLY A 72 -15.90 -0.39 6.27
C GLY A 72 -14.66 0.12 7.03
N GLY A 73 -14.83 0.50 8.29
CA GLY A 73 -13.76 1.12 9.09
C GLY A 73 -12.58 0.20 9.42
N PHE A 74 -11.57 0.77 10.03
CA PHE A 74 -10.27 0.13 10.26
C PHE A 74 -10.00 -0.20 11.75
N GLU A 75 -11.06 -0.12 12.58
CA GLU A 75 -11.04 -0.64 13.94
C GLU A 75 -11.50 -2.10 13.93
N TYR A 76 -10.69 -3.00 14.44
CA TYR A 76 -10.93 -4.44 14.38
C TYR A 76 -11.20 -5.04 15.76
N SER A 77 -12.16 -5.97 15.82
CA SER A 77 -12.38 -6.81 16.98
C SER A 77 -11.23 -7.82 17.16
N PRO A 78 -11.08 -8.44 18.36
CA PRO A 78 -10.07 -9.49 18.55
C PRO A 78 -10.20 -10.64 17.54
N ALA A 79 -11.43 -11.05 17.20
CA ALA A 79 -11.66 -12.11 16.22
C ALA A 79 -11.20 -11.71 14.80
N GLU A 80 -11.45 -10.46 14.39
CA GLU A 80 -10.97 -9.94 13.10
C GLU A 80 -9.44 -9.81 13.09
N ALA A 81 -8.84 -9.40 14.19
CA ALA A 81 -7.38 -9.36 14.34
C ALA A 81 -6.74 -10.77 14.22
N ASP A 82 -7.41 -11.80 14.72
CA ASP A 82 -6.96 -13.19 14.55
C ASP A 82 -7.16 -13.71 13.12
N ILE A 83 -8.22 -13.27 12.41
CA ILE A 83 -8.38 -13.53 10.98
C ILE A 83 -7.24 -12.89 10.20
N MET A 84 -6.94 -11.60 10.44
CA MET A 84 -5.84 -10.90 9.78
C MET A 84 -4.49 -11.60 9.99
N ALA A 85 -4.21 -12.07 11.20
CA ALA A 85 -2.99 -12.81 11.50
C ALA A 85 -2.92 -14.14 10.73
N ARG A 86 -4.04 -14.86 10.55
CA ARG A 86 -4.09 -16.09 9.75
C ARG A 86 -3.92 -15.80 8.27
N ASP A 87 -4.63 -14.79 7.74
CA ASP A 87 -4.51 -14.37 6.34
C ASP A 87 -3.07 -13.98 6.01
N LEU A 88 -2.41 -13.25 6.92
CA LEU A 88 -0.99 -12.89 6.78
C LEU A 88 -0.09 -14.13 6.71
N SER A 89 -0.31 -15.13 7.57
CA SER A 89 0.45 -16.39 7.49
C SER A 89 0.24 -17.11 6.16
N CYS A 90 -1.01 -17.23 5.72
CA CYS A 90 -1.34 -17.88 4.43
C CYS A 90 -0.71 -17.12 3.24
N ALA A 91 -0.74 -15.78 3.25
CA ALA A 91 -0.11 -14.98 2.20
C ALA A 91 1.42 -15.15 2.20
N ALA A 92 2.05 -15.20 3.37
CA ALA A 92 3.48 -15.45 3.50
C ALA A 92 3.87 -16.84 2.99
N GLU A 93 3.12 -17.88 3.35
CA GLU A 93 3.32 -19.26 2.87
C GLU A 93 3.13 -19.37 1.36
N ALA A 94 2.23 -18.57 0.78
CA ALA A 94 2.04 -18.48 -0.67
C ALA A 94 3.18 -17.74 -1.40
N GLY A 95 4.09 -17.08 -0.67
CA GLY A 95 5.30 -16.48 -1.23
C GLY A 95 5.14 -15.04 -1.69
N VAL A 96 4.20 -14.26 -1.12
CA VAL A 96 4.12 -12.81 -1.41
C VAL A 96 5.37 -12.08 -0.91
N ASP A 97 5.67 -10.92 -1.48
CA ASP A 97 6.82 -10.11 -1.10
C ASP A 97 6.52 -9.15 0.05
N GLY A 98 5.25 -8.90 0.31
CA GLY A 98 4.84 -8.02 1.40
C GLY A 98 3.35 -8.05 1.68
N ALA A 99 2.98 -7.43 2.79
CA ALA A 99 1.62 -7.31 3.27
C ALA A 99 1.17 -5.86 3.38
N VAL A 100 -0.10 -5.61 3.07
CA VAL A 100 -0.72 -4.28 3.10
C VAL A 100 -1.86 -4.30 4.11
N PHE A 101 -1.74 -3.53 5.18
CA PHE A 101 -2.77 -3.41 6.21
C PHE A 101 -2.68 -2.08 6.96
N GLY A 102 -3.70 -1.78 7.75
CA GLY A 102 -3.71 -0.63 8.64
C GLY A 102 -4.81 -0.77 9.66
N CYS A 103 -4.47 -0.60 10.93
CA CYS A 103 -5.38 -0.76 12.06
C CYS A 103 -5.44 0.55 12.84
N LEU A 104 -6.65 1.04 13.07
CA LEU A 104 -6.89 2.27 13.81
C LEU A 104 -7.66 1.96 15.10
N ARG A 105 -7.54 2.87 16.07
CA ARG A 105 -8.31 2.84 17.32
C ARG A 105 -8.37 4.23 17.92
N ASP A 106 -9.55 4.66 18.33
CA ASP A 106 -9.76 5.93 19.05
C ASP A 106 -9.12 7.15 18.33
N GLY A 107 -9.20 7.18 16.99
CA GLY A 107 -8.68 8.28 16.18
C GLY A 107 -7.15 8.29 15.99
N GLY A 108 -6.46 7.22 16.36
CA GLY A 108 -5.02 7.02 16.18
C GLY A 108 -4.69 5.65 15.59
N LEU A 109 -3.41 5.31 15.54
CA LEU A 109 -2.95 3.98 15.17
C LEU A 109 -3.28 2.97 16.28
N ASP A 110 -3.86 1.81 15.95
CA ASP A 110 -3.93 0.68 16.89
C ASP A 110 -2.53 0.06 16.99
N ARG A 111 -1.66 0.74 17.74
CA ARG A 111 -0.24 0.37 17.85
C ARG A 111 -0.02 -1.07 18.34
N PRO A 112 -0.80 -1.62 19.31
CA PRO A 112 -0.65 -3.02 19.71
C PRO A 112 -0.95 -4.00 18.58
N LEU A 113 -2.03 -3.78 17.82
CA LEU A 113 -2.40 -4.66 16.71
C LEU A 113 -1.43 -4.50 15.52
N MET A 114 -1.09 -3.26 15.16
CA MET A 114 -0.08 -3.00 14.13
C MET A 114 1.24 -3.65 14.48
N GLY A 115 1.74 -3.49 15.72
CA GLY A 115 3.00 -4.10 16.17
C GLY A 115 2.99 -5.62 16.06
N ARG A 116 1.89 -6.29 16.47
CA ARG A 116 1.73 -7.75 16.36
C ARG A 116 1.82 -8.21 14.89
N LEU A 117 1.12 -7.53 13.99
CA LEU A 117 1.09 -7.91 12.57
C LEU A 117 2.41 -7.59 11.86
N VAL A 118 3.05 -6.47 12.18
CA VAL A 118 4.37 -6.11 11.65
C VAL A 118 5.43 -7.11 12.09
N GLU A 119 5.47 -7.48 13.38
CA GLU A 119 6.39 -8.49 13.88
C GLU A 119 6.21 -9.83 13.18
N GLN A 120 4.95 -10.26 12.97
CA GLN A 120 4.63 -11.49 12.26
C GLN A 120 5.07 -11.41 10.79
N ALA A 121 4.82 -10.29 10.09
CA ALA A 121 5.25 -10.08 8.71
C ALA A 121 6.77 -10.16 8.58
N TYR A 122 7.50 -9.51 9.45
CA TYR A 122 8.96 -9.53 9.44
C TYR A 122 9.55 -10.90 9.76
N ALA A 123 8.94 -11.64 10.71
CA ALA A 123 9.35 -13.02 10.98
C ALA A 123 9.21 -13.92 9.77
N ALA A 124 8.31 -13.58 8.84
CA ALA A 124 8.11 -14.26 7.56
C ALA A 124 8.92 -13.65 6.39
N GLY A 125 9.72 -12.60 6.63
CA GLY A 125 10.53 -11.92 5.60
C GLY A 125 9.75 -10.99 4.68
N LEU A 126 8.55 -10.56 5.08
CA LEU A 126 7.68 -9.68 4.30
C LEU A 126 7.94 -8.20 4.59
N GLU A 127 7.86 -7.36 3.55
CA GLU A 127 7.73 -5.93 3.71
C GLU A 127 6.31 -5.55 4.13
N VAL A 128 6.15 -4.41 4.82
CA VAL A 128 4.86 -3.92 5.27
C VAL A 128 4.54 -2.55 4.68
N THR A 129 3.33 -2.41 4.13
CA THR A 129 2.75 -1.13 3.72
C THR A 129 1.51 -0.85 4.58
N MET A 130 1.47 0.30 5.26
CA MET A 130 0.22 0.81 5.81
C MET A 130 -0.62 1.38 4.67
N HIS A 131 -1.86 0.89 4.50
CA HIS A 131 -2.78 1.35 3.48
C HIS A 131 -3.47 2.67 3.84
N MET A 132 -4.40 3.13 2.99
CA MET A 132 -5.10 4.41 3.11
C MET A 132 -5.99 4.57 4.36
N ALA A 133 -6.00 3.65 5.32
CA ALA A 133 -6.51 3.91 6.66
C ALA A 133 -5.80 5.12 7.30
N PHE A 134 -4.57 5.40 6.87
CA PHE A 134 -3.82 6.59 7.26
C PHE A 134 -4.56 7.90 6.95
N ASP A 135 -5.32 7.95 5.87
CA ASP A 135 -6.08 9.13 5.45
C ASP A 135 -7.36 9.39 6.28
N GLU A 136 -7.78 8.43 7.12
CA GLU A 136 -8.87 8.61 8.10
C GLU A 136 -8.41 9.37 9.36
N LEU A 137 -7.11 9.52 9.55
CA LEU A 137 -6.53 10.26 10.66
C LEU A 137 -6.50 11.76 10.35
N ASP A 138 -6.73 12.61 11.35
CA ASP A 138 -6.45 14.04 11.20
C ASP A 138 -4.95 14.33 11.09
N ALA A 139 -4.56 15.52 10.67
CA ALA A 139 -3.16 15.86 10.41
C ALA A 139 -2.25 15.73 11.65
N VAL A 140 -2.78 15.92 12.86
CA VAL A 140 -2.01 15.75 14.12
C VAL A 140 -1.77 14.26 14.37
N ALA A 141 -2.81 13.45 14.25
CA ALA A 141 -2.72 12.00 14.42
C ALA A 141 -1.86 11.36 13.30
N GLN A 142 -1.94 11.85 12.06
CA GLN A 142 -1.08 11.39 10.97
C GLN A 142 0.40 11.62 11.28
N ARG A 143 0.76 12.78 11.81
CA ARG A 143 2.15 13.06 12.19
C ARG A 143 2.64 12.12 13.30
N VAL A 144 1.80 11.83 14.29
CA VAL A 144 2.12 10.85 15.34
C VAL A 144 2.24 9.46 14.74
N ALA A 145 1.29 9.07 13.86
CA ALA A 145 1.31 7.77 13.20
C ALA A 145 2.57 7.55 12.36
N ILE A 146 3.10 8.58 11.67
CA ILE A 146 4.39 8.46 10.95
C ILE A 146 5.52 8.05 11.92
N GLU A 147 5.63 8.69 13.09
CA GLU A 147 6.66 8.33 14.06
C GLU A 147 6.48 6.91 14.61
N GLU A 148 5.23 6.50 14.83
CA GLU A 148 4.91 5.15 15.29
C GLU A 148 5.20 4.09 14.21
N LEU A 149 4.84 4.34 12.95
CA LEU A 149 5.14 3.46 11.82
C LEU A 149 6.65 3.29 11.61
N VAL A 150 7.41 4.39 11.71
CA VAL A 150 8.88 4.34 11.67
C VAL A 150 9.43 3.51 12.83
N ALA A 151 8.91 3.69 14.04
CA ALA A 151 9.35 2.93 15.22
C ALA A 151 9.01 1.43 15.14
N LEU A 152 7.94 1.08 14.43
CA LEU A 152 7.57 -0.32 14.12
C LEU A 152 8.39 -0.89 12.96
N GLY A 153 9.08 -0.05 12.20
CA GLY A 153 9.88 -0.44 11.04
C GLY A 153 9.10 -0.53 9.73
N VAL A 154 7.84 -0.11 9.67
CA VAL A 154 7.02 -0.16 8.45
C VAL A 154 7.73 0.54 7.28
N GLU A 155 7.81 -0.13 6.13
CA GLU A 155 8.57 0.38 4.97
C GLU A 155 7.83 1.47 4.21
N ARG A 156 6.49 1.40 4.15
CA ARG A 156 5.70 2.31 3.32
C ARG A 156 4.40 2.76 4.00
N VAL A 157 3.98 3.96 3.68
CA VAL A 157 2.62 4.44 3.91
C VAL A 157 1.98 4.84 2.59
N LEU A 158 0.90 4.17 2.21
CA LEU A 158 0.06 4.52 1.06
C LEU A 158 -0.94 5.58 1.50
N THR A 159 -0.90 6.75 0.87
CA THR A 159 -1.76 7.88 1.23
C THR A 159 -2.15 8.71 0.01
N HIS A 160 -3.34 9.27 0.05
CA HIS A 160 -3.84 10.30 -0.86
C HIS A 160 -3.48 11.72 -0.38
N GLY A 161 -3.21 11.88 0.91
CA GLY A 161 -2.98 13.18 1.54
C GLY A 161 -4.25 14.03 1.70
N GLY A 162 -5.42 13.40 1.71
CA GLY A 162 -6.69 14.11 1.87
C GLY A 162 -7.91 13.22 1.62
N SER A 163 -9.09 13.84 1.59
CA SER A 163 -10.36 13.12 1.43
C SER A 163 -10.49 12.46 0.07
N ALA A 164 -11.07 11.27 0.04
CA ALA A 164 -11.36 10.54 -1.19
C ALA A 164 -12.16 11.38 -2.20
N GLY A 165 -11.82 11.26 -3.49
CA GLY A 165 -12.49 12.00 -4.58
C GLY A 165 -11.96 13.40 -4.85
N VAL A 166 -11.09 13.96 -4.01
CA VAL A 166 -10.34 15.17 -4.33
C VAL A 166 -9.25 14.84 -5.35
N PRO A 167 -9.03 15.62 -6.42
CA PRO A 167 -7.88 15.40 -7.31
C PRO A 167 -6.56 15.44 -6.55
N ILE A 168 -5.67 14.46 -6.79
CA ILE A 168 -4.41 14.32 -6.04
C ILE A 168 -3.52 15.57 -6.17
N GLU A 169 -3.62 16.30 -7.26
CA GLU A 169 -2.89 17.56 -7.47
C GLU A 169 -3.26 18.63 -6.43
N LYS A 170 -4.46 18.55 -5.84
CA LYS A 170 -4.91 19.45 -4.77
C LYS A 170 -4.44 19.03 -3.39
N THR A 171 -4.07 17.76 -3.21
CA THR A 171 -3.55 17.22 -1.94
C THR A 171 -2.02 17.25 -1.86
N LEU A 172 -1.32 17.60 -2.95
CA LEU A 172 0.14 17.72 -2.99
C LEU A 172 0.73 18.57 -1.84
N PRO A 173 0.14 19.71 -1.42
CA PRO A 173 0.69 20.46 -0.29
C PRO A 173 0.78 19.61 0.98
N HIS A 174 -0.28 18.88 1.33
CA HIS A 174 -0.29 18.03 2.51
C HIS A 174 0.58 16.77 2.34
N LEU A 175 0.61 16.18 1.14
CA LEU A 175 1.54 15.10 0.83
C LEU A 175 3.00 15.51 1.04
N LYS A 176 3.38 16.76 0.70
CA LYS A 176 4.72 17.31 0.98
C LYS A 176 5.00 17.40 2.49
N GLU A 177 4.00 17.74 3.30
CA GLU A 177 4.14 17.71 4.76
C GLU A 177 4.39 16.28 5.26
N ILE A 178 3.60 15.30 4.78
CA ILE A 178 3.77 13.88 5.13
C ILE A 178 5.16 13.38 4.74
N VAL A 179 5.62 13.70 3.54
CA VAL A 179 7.00 13.37 3.09
C VAL A 179 8.04 14.00 4.00
N SER A 180 7.83 15.26 4.40
CA SER A 180 8.72 15.95 5.35
C SER A 180 8.74 15.27 6.73
N TRP A 181 7.60 14.82 7.24
CA TRP A 181 7.53 14.08 8.51
C TRP A 181 8.22 12.72 8.42
N ALA A 182 8.01 12.01 7.31
CA ALA A 182 8.70 10.74 7.05
C ALA A 182 10.23 10.91 6.97
N ASN A 183 10.69 12.01 6.39
CA ASN A 183 12.12 12.39 6.30
C ASN A 183 13.03 11.23 5.84
N GLY A 184 12.57 10.46 4.85
CA GLY A 184 13.30 9.32 4.29
C GLY A 184 13.40 8.09 5.21
N ARG A 185 12.75 8.10 6.40
CA ARG A 185 12.76 6.97 7.34
C ARG A 185 11.74 5.89 6.97
N LEU A 186 10.71 6.26 6.20
CA LEU A 186 9.78 5.36 5.54
C LEU A 186 9.39 5.96 4.19
N THR A 187 8.99 5.12 3.24
CA THR A 187 8.55 5.56 1.92
C THR A 187 7.12 6.06 1.96
N VAL A 188 6.89 7.30 1.52
CA VAL A 188 5.54 7.80 1.24
C VAL A 188 5.17 7.37 -0.17
N LEU A 189 4.12 6.56 -0.30
CA LEU A 189 3.59 6.03 -1.55
C LEU A 189 2.31 6.79 -1.91
N PRO A 190 2.35 7.79 -2.80
CA PRO A 190 1.16 8.53 -3.18
C PRO A 190 0.21 7.66 -4.01
N GLY A 191 -1.08 7.64 -3.62
CA GLY A 191 -2.15 6.90 -4.27
C GLY A 191 -3.47 7.66 -4.31
N GLY A 192 -4.57 7.00 -4.71
CA GLY A 192 -5.89 7.63 -4.69
C GLY A 192 -6.08 8.75 -5.71
N GLY A 193 -5.77 8.51 -6.98
CA GLY A 193 -5.89 9.51 -8.05
C GLY A 193 -4.65 9.62 -8.93
N VAL A 194 -3.62 8.85 -8.61
CA VAL A 194 -2.45 8.71 -9.48
C VAL A 194 -2.82 7.85 -10.69
N THR A 195 -2.44 8.34 -11.85
CA THR A 195 -2.69 7.73 -13.15
C THR A 195 -1.40 7.77 -13.99
N ARG A 196 -1.36 7.05 -15.11
CA ARG A 196 -0.24 7.14 -16.06
C ARG A 196 0.06 8.56 -16.54
N LYS A 197 -0.94 9.48 -16.46
CA LYS A 197 -0.81 10.85 -16.97
C LYS A 197 -0.13 11.80 -15.98
N ASN A 198 -0.31 11.56 -14.67
CA ASN A 198 0.20 12.45 -13.62
C ASN A 198 1.26 11.79 -12.72
N ALA A 199 1.58 10.50 -12.92
CA ALA A 199 2.53 9.75 -12.10
C ALA A 199 3.91 10.44 -11.98
N GLU A 200 4.49 10.82 -13.12
CA GLU A 200 5.80 11.49 -13.14
C GLU A 200 5.76 12.89 -12.48
N LEU A 201 4.66 13.62 -12.67
CA LEU A 201 4.48 14.93 -12.04
C LEU A 201 4.34 14.77 -10.52
N VAL A 202 3.48 13.85 -10.05
CA VAL A 202 3.28 13.59 -8.62
C VAL A 202 4.58 13.13 -7.96
N ALA A 203 5.29 12.17 -8.58
CA ALA A 203 6.56 11.68 -8.06
C ALA A 203 7.61 12.81 -7.99
N GLY A 204 7.73 13.62 -9.05
CA GLY A 204 8.67 14.73 -9.11
C GLY A 204 8.38 15.84 -8.10
N GLU A 205 7.10 16.22 -7.94
CA GLU A 205 6.67 17.24 -6.98
C GLU A 205 6.90 16.84 -5.52
N LEU A 206 6.81 15.53 -5.23
CA LEU A 206 6.99 14.98 -3.90
C LEU A 206 8.42 14.49 -3.63
N GLY A 207 9.24 14.31 -4.66
CA GLY A 207 10.58 13.74 -4.54
C GLY A 207 10.55 12.26 -4.14
N VAL A 208 9.50 11.52 -4.53
CA VAL A 208 9.35 10.08 -4.25
C VAL A 208 9.68 9.24 -5.48
N SER A 209 10.08 7.98 -5.25
CA SER A 209 10.47 7.05 -6.31
C SER A 209 9.39 6.01 -6.65
N GLU A 210 8.26 6.03 -5.95
CA GLU A 210 7.19 5.05 -6.09
C GLU A 210 5.83 5.75 -6.15
N VAL A 211 4.90 5.19 -6.93
CA VAL A 211 3.50 5.67 -7.03
C VAL A 211 2.54 4.50 -7.14
N HIS A 212 1.31 4.71 -6.67
CA HIS A 212 0.27 3.66 -6.60
C HIS A 212 -1.01 4.05 -7.32
N GLY A 213 -1.69 3.09 -7.96
CA GLY A 213 -3.03 3.30 -8.49
C GLY A 213 -3.55 2.23 -9.44
N THR A 214 -4.87 2.20 -9.60
CA THR A 214 -5.57 1.30 -10.53
C THR A 214 -5.44 1.70 -12.01
N ARG A 215 -4.85 2.88 -12.29
CA ARG A 215 -4.65 3.45 -13.63
C ARG A 215 -3.24 4.02 -13.81
N VAL A 216 -2.29 3.56 -13.00
CA VAL A 216 -0.92 4.06 -12.96
C VAL A 216 -0.09 3.62 -14.18
N VAL A 217 -0.53 2.57 -14.88
CA VAL A 217 0.02 2.08 -16.14
C VAL A 217 -1.02 2.14 -17.28
N PRO A 218 -0.58 2.20 -18.56
CA PRO A 218 -1.51 2.20 -19.70
C PRO A 218 -2.07 0.79 -19.94
N LEU A 219 -3.25 0.52 -19.43
CA LEU A 219 -3.97 -0.70 -19.81
C LEU A 219 -4.67 -0.51 -21.15
N ALA A 220 -4.64 -1.54 -21.98
CA ALA A 220 -5.35 -1.59 -23.23
C ALA A 220 -6.87 -1.69 -23.04
#